data_103ad7f8a95801a878be243335510e12
#
_entry.id   103ad7f8a95801a878be243335510e12
#
_cell.length_a   1.000
_cell.length_b   1.000
_cell.length_c   1.000
_cell.angle_alpha   90.00
_cell.angle_beta   90.00
_cell.angle_gamma   90.00
#
_symmetry.space_group_name_H-M   'P 1'
#
loop_
_entity.id
_entity.type
_entity.pdbx_description
1 polymer ?
#
loop_
_entity_poly.entity_id
_entity_poly.type
_entity_poly.pdbx_seq_one_letter_code
_entity_poly.pdbx_strand_id
1 'polypeptide(L)'
;MGTVSVLYRERKAKFHTVLLDADQTLFDFNKSQRLSLKAALQKNGYPWNEEMNALYSKENLMVWKKFERGEITKERLKIERFENFFYKLGYKNADIAAVNADYIFHLSQCGFTIDDADTLCRALHGVCKLYIATNGIQSVQERRLEKSNIKPYIDGMFISDVLGCQKPAKEYFAFIFHTLQIADKSGVIILGDSLTSDMQG
;
A
#
# COMPACT_ATOMS: atom_id res chain seq x y z
N MET A 1 56.48 -10.85 3.45
CA MET A 1 55.21 -10.40 2.87
C MET A 1 54.08 -11.02 3.71
N GLY A 2 53.52 -10.26 4.63
CA GLY A 2 52.46 -10.76 5.52
C GLY A 2 51.10 -10.56 4.87
N THR A 3 50.38 -11.65 4.70
CA THR A 3 49.02 -11.67 4.17
C THR A 3 48.09 -11.16 5.27
N VAL A 4 47.53 -9.95 5.10
CA VAL A 4 46.46 -9.44 5.97
C VAL A 4 45.18 -10.17 5.58
N SER A 5 44.78 -11.20 6.34
CA SER A 5 43.48 -11.82 6.24
C SER A 5 42.46 -10.88 6.88
N VAL A 6 41.70 -10.15 6.06
CA VAL A 6 40.53 -9.39 6.54
C VAL A 6 39.45 -10.42 6.94
N LEU A 7 39.31 -10.65 8.24
CA LEU A 7 38.21 -11.43 8.79
C LEU A 7 36.91 -10.64 8.59
N TYR A 8 36.23 -10.87 7.48
CA TYR A 8 34.81 -10.52 7.34
C TYR A 8 34.03 -11.38 8.33
N ARG A 9 33.74 -10.82 9.51
CA ARG A 9 32.70 -11.39 10.36
C ARG A 9 31.39 -11.27 9.57
N GLU A 10 30.84 -12.39 9.13
CA GLU A 10 29.45 -12.46 8.69
C GLU A 10 28.59 -11.96 9.84
N ARG A 11 28.15 -10.71 9.78
CA ARG A 11 27.12 -10.19 10.68
C ARG A 11 25.85 -10.90 10.25
N LYS A 12 25.42 -11.92 10.99
CA LYS A 12 24.05 -12.46 10.86
C LYS A 12 23.10 -11.26 10.92
N ALA A 13 22.26 -11.13 9.90
CA ALA A 13 21.28 -10.06 9.88
C ALA A 13 20.47 -10.14 11.20
N LYS A 14 20.29 -9.00 11.86
CA LYS A 14 19.51 -8.93 13.11
C LYS A 14 18.06 -9.33 12.87
N PHE A 15 17.55 -9.03 11.66
CA PHE A 15 16.19 -9.34 11.24
C PHE A 15 16.23 -10.36 10.10
N HIS A 16 15.32 -11.33 10.15
CA HIS A 16 15.16 -12.37 9.12
C HIS A 16 13.92 -12.13 8.25
N THR A 17 12.97 -11.29 8.69
CA THR A 17 11.73 -10.98 7.99
C THR A 17 11.43 -9.48 8.11
N VAL A 18 11.13 -8.88 6.98
CA VAL A 18 10.70 -7.48 6.91
C VAL A 18 9.29 -7.44 6.32
N LEU A 19 8.36 -6.87 7.06
CA LEU A 19 7.03 -6.52 6.60
C LEU A 19 7.05 -5.08 6.11
N LEU A 20 6.69 -4.86 4.87
CA LEU A 20 6.73 -3.55 4.20
C LEU A 20 5.30 -3.11 3.91
N ASP A 21 4.89 -1.96 4.39
CA ASP A 21 3.66 -1.36 3.87
C ASP A 21 3.82 -1.03 2.39
N ALA A 22 2.69 -0.91 1.70
CA ALA A 22 2.69 -0.67 0.26
C ALA A 22 2.68 0.82 -0.09
N ASP A 23 1.63 1.53 0.35
CA ASP A 23 1.32 2.88 -0.10
C ASP A 23 2.12 3.93 0.69
N GLN A 24 2.81 4.85 0.00
CA GLN A 24 3.73 5.83 0.59
C GLN A 24 4.94 5.22 1.35
N THR A 25 5.11 3.90 1.25
CA THR A 25 6.28 3.19 1.77
C THR A 25 7.10 2.57 0.63
N LEU A 26 6.48 1.78 -0.22
CA LEU A 26 7.10 1.22 -1.43
C LEU A 26 6.60 1.91 -2.69
N PHE A 27 5.31 2.19 -2.77
CA PHE A 27 4.67 2.79 -3.94
C PHE A 27 4.37 4.28 -3.72
N ASP A 28 4.67 5.09 -4.73
CA ASP A 28 4.25 6.49 -4.78
C ASP A 28 2.72 6.55 -5.03
N PHE A 29 1.98 6.46 -3.92
CA PHE A 29 0.52 6.49 -3.96
C PHE A 29 0.01 7.86 -4.39
N ASN A 30 0.63 8.95 -3.97
CA ASN A 30 0.20 10.30 -4.32
C ASN A 30 0.23 10.54 -5.83
N LYS A 31 1.32 10.14 -6.49
CA LYS A 31 1.44 10.18 -7.95
C LYS A 31 0.43 9.27 -8.62
N SER A 32 0.30 8.04 -8.12
CA SER A 32 -0.61 7.03 -8.65
C SER A 32 -2.07 7.49 -8.54
N GLN A 33 -2.48 8.00 -7.37
CA GLN A 33 -3.81 8.57 -7.12
C GLN A 33 -4.12 9.73 -8.07
N ARG A 34 -3.19 10.69 -8.17
CA ARG A 34 -3.35 11.87 -9.02
C ARG A 34 -3.59 11.49 -10.48
N LEU A 35 -2.77 10.60 -11.03
CA LEU A 35 -2.89 10.15 -12.43
C LEU A 35 -4.18 9.36 -12.64
N SER A 36 -4.55 8.49 -11.71
CA SER A 36 -5.75 7.65 -11.79
C SER A 36 -7.03 8.47 -11.67
N LEU A 37 -7.06 9.45 -10.77
CA LEU A 37 -8.19 10.37 -10.65
C LEU A 37 -8.38 11.17 -11.92
N LYS A 38 -7.30 11.74 -12.46
CA LYS A 38 -7.34 12.49 -13.73
C LYS A 38 -7.93 11.64 -14.85
N ALA A 39 -7.42 10.43 -15.04
CA ALA A 39 -7.87 9.54 -16.11
C ALA A 39 -9.35 9.14 -15.93
N ALA A 40 -9.76 8.78 -14.69
CA ALA A 40 -11.13 8.41 -14.40
C ALA A 40 -12.12 9.57 -14.63
N LEU A 41 -11.80 10.76 -14.15
CA LEU A 41 -12.66 11.94 -14.35
C LEU A 41 -12.80 12.27 -15.84
N GLN A 42 -11.69 12.36 -16.57
CA GLN A 42 -11.70 12.70 -18.00
C GLN A 42 -12.48 11.67 -18.82
N LYS A 43 -12.31 10.38 -18.55
CA LYS A 43 -13.04 9.30 -19.24
C LYS A 43 -14.54 9.39 -19.02
N ASN A 44 -14.97 9.86 -17.86
CA ASN A 44 -16.39 10.01 -17.50
C ASN A 44 -16.95 11.43 -17.78
N GLY A 45 -16.21 12.25 -18.55
CA GLY A 45 -16.67 13.58 -18.99
C GLY A 45 -16.60 14.68 -17.92
N TYR A 46 -15.87 14.46 -16.82
CA TYR A 46 -15.66 15.46 -15.78
C TYR A 46 -14.35 16.22 -15.99
N PRO A 47 -14.29 17.52 -15.63
CA PRO A 47 -13.06 18.28 -15.63
C PRO A 47 -12.08 17.73 -14.59
N TRP A 48 -10.80 18.10 -14.77
CA TRP A 48 -9.75 17.82 -13.80
C TRP A 48 -8.82 19.02 -13.65
N ASN A 49 -8.46 19.35 -12.41
CA ASN A 49 -7.41 20.30 -12.06
C ASN A 49 -6.77 19.91 -10.72
N GLU A 50 -5.72 20.63 -10.29
CA GLU A 50 -5.01 20.32 -9.04
C GLU A 50 -5.85 20.58 -7.79
N GLU A 51 -6.78 21.51 -7.81
CA GLU A 51 -7.69 21.79 -6.69
C GLU A 51 -8.63 20.58 -6.47
N MET A 52 -9.15 20.01 -7.55
CA MET A 52 -9.95 18.78 -7.49
C MET A 52 -9.13 17.59 -6.98
N ASN A 53 -7.86 17.50 -7.39
CA ASN A 53 -6.98 16.45 -6.85
C ASN A 53 -6.76 16.63 -5.34
N ALA A 54 -6.49 17.84 -4.87
CA ALA A 54 -6.32 18.12 -3.45
C ALA A 54 -7.60 17.83 -2.65
N LEU A 55 -8.78 18.20 -3.18
CA LEU A 55 -10.07 17.88 -2.58
C LEU A 55 -10.27 16.38 -2.46
N TYR A 56 -10.07 15.63 -3.56
CA TYR A 56 -10.22 14.18 -3.54
C TYR A 56 -9.26 13.51 -2.55
N SER A 57 -7.99 13.93 -2.52
CA SER A 57 -7.00 13.39 -1.58
C SER A 57 -7.45 13.55 -0.14
N LYS A 58 -8.00 14.72 0.20
CA LYS A 58 -8.55 14.98 1.53
C LYS A 58 -9.74 14.08 1.86
N GLU A 59 -10.71 13.96 0.95
CA GLU A 59 -11.89 13.12 1.18
C GLU A 59 -11.51 11.63 1.27
N ASN A 60 -10.64 11.17 0.37
CA ASN A 60 -10.14 9.80 0.39
C ASN A 60 -9.45 9.47 1.72
N LEU A 61 -8.56 10.33 2.21
CA LEU A 61 -7.90 10.15 3.50
C LEU A 61 -8.90 10.07 4.66
N MET A 62 -9.92 10.94 4.67
CA MET A 62 -10.95 10.94 5.72
C MET A 62 -11.75 9.64 5.73
N VAL A 63 -12.09 9.11 4.56
CA VAL A 63 -12.84 7.88 4.42
C VAL A 63 -11.98 6.65 4.77
N TRP A 64 -10.71 6.64 4.40
CA TRP A 64 -9.75 5.62 4.86
C TRP A 64 -9.62 5.58 6.38
N LYS A 65 -9.56 6.74 7.06
CA LYS A 65 -9.55 6.80 8.52
C LYS A 65 -10.82 6.24 9.17
N LYS A 66 -11.99 6.43 8.56
CA LYS A 66 -13.23 5.76 9.01
C LYS A 66 -13.13 4.24 8.90
N PHE A 67 -12.58 3.77 7.78
CA PHE A 67 -12.37 2.34 7.57
C PHE A 67 -11.38 1.74 8.59
N GLU A 68 -10.26 2.39 8.86
CA GLU A 68 -9.28 1.96 9.88
C GLU A 68 -9.90 1.84 11.27
N ARG A 69 -10.85 2.71 11.62
CA ARG A 69 -11.60 2.65 12.89
C ARG A 69 -12.75 1.64 12.88
N GLY A 70 -12.97 0.93 11.76
CA GLY A 70 -14.07 -0.03 11.62
C GLY A 70 -15.46 0.59 11.50
N GLU A 71 -15.55 1.89 11.20
CA GLU A 71 -16.84 2.61 11.09
C GLU A 71 -17.57 2.30 9.78
N ILE A 72 -16.85 1.88 8.76
CA ILE A 72 -17.39 1.53 7.42
C ILE A 72 -16.69 0.30 6.85
N THR A 73 -17.37 -0.39 5.92
CA THR A 73 -16.77 -1.48 5.14
C THR A 73 -15.91 -0.94 3.98
N LYS A 74 -15.09 -1.80 3.40
CA LYS A 74 -14.27 -1.42 2.24
C LYS A 74 -15.12 -1.15 0.99
N GLU A 75 -16.25 -1.83 0.83
CA GLU A 75 -17.22 -1.56 -0.23
C GLU A 75 -17.79 -0.14 -0.08
N ARG A 76 -18.17 0.22 1.15
CA ARG A 76 -18.65 1.57 1.46
C ARG A 76 -17.57 2.63 1.22
N LEU A 77 -16.33 2.37 1.61
CA LEU A 77 -15.18 3.24 1.37
C LEU A 77 -15.04 3.60 -0.11
N LYS A 78 -15.10 2.58 -1.00
CA LYS A 78 -14.94 2.78 -2.45
C LYS A 78 -15.94 3.77 -3.03
N ILE A 79 -17.14 3.83 -2.48
CA ILE A 79 -18.22 4.70 -2.93
C ILE A 79 -18.21 6.05 -2.20
N GLU A 80 -18.12 6.05 -0.87
CA GLU A 80 -18.25 7.25 -0.03
C GLU A 80 -17.23 8.33 -0.37
N ARG A 81 -15.99 7.96 -0.70
CA ARG A 81 -14.96 8.93 -1.09
C ARG A 81 -15.34 9.73 -2.33
N PHE A 82 -16.01 9.11 -3.31
CA PHE A 82 -16.50 9.80 -4.50
C PHE A 82 -17.81 10.53 -4.27
N GLU A 83 -18.73 10.00 -3.44
CA GLU A 83 -19.93 10.72 -3.00
C GLU A 83 -19.55 12.06 -2.37
N ASN A 84 -18.61 12.04 -1.41
CA ASN A 84 -18.14 13.25 -0.73
C ASN A 84 -17.47 14.23 -1.71
N PHE A 85 -16.62 13.70 -2.60
CA PHE A 85 -15.93 14.49 -3.60
C PHE A 85 -16.89 15.21 -4.54
N PHE A 86 -17.81 14.47 -5.18
CA PHE A 86 -18.77 15.05 -6.10
C PHE A 86 -19.79 15.95 -5.42
N TYR A 87 -20.23 15.62 -4.21
CA TYR A 87 -21.10 16.49 -3.42
C TYR A 87 -20.46 17.87 -3.18
N LYS A 88 -19.18 17.91 -2.82
CA LYS A 88 -18.45 19.18 -2.60
C LYS A 88 -18.22 19.99 -3.86
N LEU A 89 -18.18 19.32 -5.00
CA LEU A 89 -18.10 19.99 -6.32
C LEU A 89 -19.49 20.41 -6.87
N GLY A 90 -20.58 20.10 -6.17
CA GLY A 90 -21.93 20.44 -6.59
C GLY A 90 -22.54 19.53 -7.65
N TYR A 91 -21.92 18.39 -7.96
CA TYR A 91 -22.48 17.42 -8.91
C TYR A 91 -23.52 16.53 -8.21
N LYS A 92 -24.80 16.64 -8.58
CA LYS A 92 -25.90 15.89 -7.95
C LYS A 92 -26.13 14.50 -8.56
N ASN A 93 -25.74 14.30 -9.82
CA ASN A 93 -26.05 13.09 -10.60
C ASN A 93 -24.75 12.49 -11.20
N ALA A 94 -23.68 12.44 -10.43
CA ALA A 94 -22.45 11.82 -10.90
C ALA A 94 -22.59 10.28 -10.89
N ASP A 95 -22.13 9.63 -11.93
CA ASP A 95 -22.02 8.16 -11.97
C ASP A 95 -20.79 7.72 -11.18
N ILE A 96 -20.99 7.63 -9.85
CA ILE A 96 -19.94 7.27 -8.90
C ILE A 96 -19.41 5.86 -9.17
N ALA A 97 -20.27 4.93 -9.60
CA ALA A 97 -19.87 3.56 -9.86
C ALA A 97 -18.90 3.49 -11.06
N ALA A 98 -19.22 4.17 -12.16
CA ALA A 98 -18.36 4.23 -13.34
C ALA A 98 -17.01 4.91 -13.02
N VAL A 99 -17.04 6.08 -12.34
CA VAL A 99 -15.81 6.80 -11.97
C VAL A 99 -14.94 5.97 -11.03
N ASN A 100 -15.54 5.30 -10.02
CA ASN A 100 -14.77 4.42 -9.13
C ASN A 100 -14.17 3.23 -9.86
N ALA A 101 -14.91 2.59 -10.76
CA ALA A 101 -14.40 1.46 -11.54
C ALA A 101 -13.18 1.87 -12.37
N ASP A 102 -13.27 3.00 -13.07
CA ASP A 102 -12.17 3.54 -13.87
C ASP A 102 -10.98 3.98 -13.00
N TYR A 103 -11.24 4.60 -11.84
CA TYR A 103 -10.19 4.96 -10.90
C TYR A 103 -9.43 3.73 -10.39
N ILE A 104 -10.12 2.68 -9.96
CA ILE A 104 -9.52 1.42 -9.51
C ILE A 104 -8.71 0.77 -10.65
N PHE A 105 -9.26 0.75 -11.86
CA PHE A 105 -8.55 0.24 -13.02
C PHE A 105 -7.25 1.01 -13.26
N HIS A 106 -7.30 2.34 -13.36
CA HIS A 106 -6.10 3.14 -13.60
C HIS A 106 -5.10 3.05 -12.45
N LEU A 107 -5.56 3.04 -11.20
CA LEU A 107 -4.70 2.89 -10.03
C LEU A 107 -3.94 1.57 -10.05
N SER A 108 -4.59 0.48 -10.46
CA SER A 108 -3.97 -0.83 -10.61
C SER A 108 -2.88 -0.88 -11.69
N GLN A 109 -2.87 0.06 -12.63
CA GLN A 109 -1.83 0.15 -13.66
C GLN A 109 -0.57 0.92 -13.21
N CYS A 110 -0.59 1.53 -12.02
CA CYS A 110 0.46 2.42 -11.52
C CYS A 110 1.44 1.65 -10.61
N GLY A 111 2.48 1.06 -11.18
CA GLY A 111 3.57 0.42 -10.44
C GLY A 111 4.72 1.36 -10.04
N PHE A 112 4.46 2.68 -9.89
CA PHE A 112 5.48 3.66 -9.51
C PHE A 112 5.93 3.42 -8.08
N THR A 113 7.24 3.28 -7.88
CA THR A 113 7.85 3.19 -6.55
C THR A 113 8.28 4.58 -6.08
N ILE A 114 8.38 4.76 -4.76
CA ILE A 114 9.07 5.93 -4.19
C ILE A 114 10.57 5.83 -4.44
N ASP A 115 11.27 6.95 -4.32
CA ASP A 115 12.71 6.99 -4.51
C ASP A 115 13.41 6.01 -3.56
N ASP A 116 14.42 5.30 -4.07
CA ASP A 116 15.22 4.30 -3.36
C ASP A 116 14.49 3.02 -2.88
N ALA A 117 13.17 2.85 -3.12
CA ALA A 117 12.47 1.63 -2.72
C ALA A 117 13.03 0.37 -3.41
N ASP A 118 13.39 0.45 -4.69
CA ASP A 118 14.02 -0.67 -5.40
C ASP A 118 15.46 -0.94 -4.90
N THR A 119 16.20 0.10 -4.57
CA THR A 119 17.54 -0.01 -3.99
C THR A 119 17.49 -0.71 -2.64
N LEU A 120 16.53 -0.33 -1.77
CA LEU A 120 16.30 -0.99 -0.49
C LEU A 120 15.90 -2.47 -0.66
N CYS A 121 14.89 -2.75 -1.49
CA CYS A 121 14.42 -4.12 -1.72
C CYS A 121 15.53 -5.01 -2.28
N ARG A 122 16.31 -4.50 -3.22
CA ARG A 122 17.45 -5.22 -3.80
C ARG A 122 18.54 -5.50 -2.77
N ALA A 123 18.86 -4.53 -1.90
CA ALA A 123 19.87 -4.68 -0.87
C ALA A 123 19.48 -5.68 0.23
N LEU A 124 18.19 -5.80 0.51
CA LEU A 124 17.65 -6.73 1.51
C LEU A 124 17.35 -8.12 0.93
N HIS A 125 17.17 -8.23 -0.38
CA HIS A 125 16.90 -9.51 -1.05
C HIS A 125 18.05 -10.49 -0.83
N GLY A 126 17.73 -11.71 -0.38
CA GLY A 126 18.70 -12.74 -0.02
C GLY A 126 19.33 -12.58 1.38
N VAL A 127 19.13 -11.41 2.04
CA VAL A 127 19.55 -11.17 3.43
C VAL A 127 18.41 -11.47 4.41
N CYS A 128 17.20 -11.05 4.07
CA CYS A 128 15.96 -11.34 4.79
C CYS A 128 14.81 -11.58 3.83
N LYS A 129 13.72 -12.12 4.35
CA LYS A 129 12.48 -12.30 3.61
C LYS A 129 11.69 -10.99 3.59
N LEU A 130 11.20 -10.59 2.42
CA LEU A 130 10.47 -9.35 2.21
C LEU A 130 9.01 -9.63 1.87
N TYR A 131 8.10 -9.20 2.72
CA TYR A 131 6.67 -9.34 2.50
C TYR A 131 5.97 -7.98 2.52
N ILE A 132 5.06 -7.77 1.58
CA ILE A 132 4.18 -6.59 1.63
C ILE A 132 3.03 -6.89 2.57
N ALA A 133 2.76 -5.97 3.51
CA ALA A 133 1.65 -6.02 4.46
C ALA A 133 0.77 -4.78 4.29
N THR A 134 -0.41 -4.91 3.65
CA THR A 134 -1.19 -3.76 3.21
C THR A 134 -2.69 -3.86 3.51
N ASN A 135 -3.30 -2.71 3.85
CA ASN A 135 -4.75 -2.53 3.93
C ASN A 135 -5.41 -2.21 2.57
N GLY A 136 -4.62 -2.13 1.51
CA GLY A 136 -5.08 -1.76 0.18
C GLY A 136 -6.09 -2.74 -0.44
N ILE A 137 -6.58 -2.41 -1.62
CA ILE A 137 -7.52 -3.22 -2.41
C ILE A 137 -6.72 -4.32 -3.14
N GLN A 138 -7.13 -5.57 -3.00
CA GLN A 138 -6.39 -6.73 -3.53
C GLN A 138 -6.03 -6.57 -5.01
N SER A 139 -7.01 -6.36 -5.87
CA SER A 139 -6.80 -6.26 -7.32
C SER A 139 -5.89 -5.10 -7.72
N VAL A 140 -5.81 -4.06 -6.89
CA VAL A 140 -4.91 -2.92 -7.10
C VAL A 140 -3.50 -3.29 -6.69
N GLN A 141 -3.30 -3.81 -5.47
CA GLN A 141 -1.96 -4.05 -4.94
C GLN A 141 -1.22 -5.15 -5.71
N GLU A 142 -1.90 -6.25 -6.05
CA GLU A 142 -1.34 -7.32 -6.87
C GLU A 142 -0.85 -6.82 -8.24
N ARG A 143 -1.69 -6.05 -8.93
CA ARG A 143 -1.34 -5.48 -10.25
C ARG A 143 -0.22 -4.45 -10.17
N ARG A 144 -0.20 -3.61 -9.13
CA ARG A 144 0.88 -2.62 -8.93
C ARG A 144 2.21 -3.32 -8.71
N LEU A 145 2.24 -4.38 -7.88
CA LEU A 145 3.45 -5.18 -7.69
C LEU A 145 3.91 -5.79 -9.01
N GLU A 146 3.00 -6.41 -9.77
CA GLU A 146 3.31 -7.00 -11.09
C GLU A 146 3.96 -6.01 -12.06
N LYS A 147 3.58 -4.74 -11.99
CA LYS A 147 4.08 -3.67 -12.87
C LYS A 147 5.28 -2.92 -12.33
N SER A 148 5.72 -3.25 -11.12
CA SER A 148 6.81 -2.55 -10.45
C SER A 148 8.16 -3.26 -10.66
N ASN A 149 9.23 -2.48 -10.53
CA ASN A 149 10.61 -2.98 -10.55
C ASN A 149 11.01 -3.72 -9.26
N ILE A 150 10.22 -3.62 -8.19
CA ILE A 150 10.49 -4.31 -6.91
C ILE A 150 9.97 -5.73 -6.86
N LYS A 151 9.08 -6.14 -7.79
CA LYS A 151 8.49 -7.49 -7.79
C LYS A 151 9.52 -8.62 -7.61
N PRO A 152 10.67 -8.62 -8.29
CA PRO A 152 11.64 -9.72 -8.18
C PRO A 152 12.21 -9.92 -6.77
N TYR A 153 12.07 -8.93 -5.89
CA TYR A 153 12.65 -8.92 -4.55
C TYR A 153 11.64 -9.28 -3.45
N ILE A 154 10.35 -9.33 -3.78
CA ILE A 154 9.26 -9.56 -2.83
C ILE A 154 8.90 -11.03 -2.76
N ASP A 155 8.98 -11.63 -1.58
CA ASP A 155 8.67 -13.04 -1.33
C ASP A 155 7.17 -13.33 -1.27
N GLY A 156 6.33 -12.33 -0.96
CA GLY A 156 4.88 -12.49 -0.92
C GLY A 156 4.14 -11.25 -0.43
N MET A 157 2.81 -11.34 -0.37
CA MET A 157 1.95 -10.22 0.00
C MET A 157 0.82 -10.67 0.92
N PHE A 158 0.60 -9.93 1.99
CA PHE A 158 -0.53 -10.07 2.90
C PHE A 158 -1.46 -8.86 2.72
N ILE A 159 -2.64 -9.12 2.19
CA ILE A 159 -3.61 -8.08 1.83
C ILE A 159 -4.85 -8.26 2.70
N SER A 160 -5.24 -7.22 3.42
CA SER A 160 -6.37 -7.27 4.36
C SER A 160 -7.69 -7.72 3.73
N ASP A 161 -7.93 -7.42 2.44
CA ASP A 161 -9.10 -7.88 1.69
C ASP A 161 -9.24 -9.41 1.67
N VAL A 162 -8.10 -10.11 1.57
CA VAL A 162 -8.06 -11.58 1.50
C VAL A 162 -8.19 -12.19 2.89
N LEU A 163 -7.63 -11.49 3.90
CA LEU A 163 -7.51 -12.02 5.26
C LEU A 163 -8.76 -11.79 6.10
N GLY A 164 -9.67 -10.90 5.69
CA GLY A 164 -10.84 -10.51 6.48
C GLY A 164 -10.51 -9.74 7.76
N CYS A 165 -9.26 -9.36 7.96
CA CYS A 165 -8.79 -8.50 9.04
C CYS A 165 -7.71 -7.55 8.53
N GLN A 166 -7.48 -6.44 9.22
CA GLN A 166 -6.62 -5.35 8.72
C GLN A 166 -5.68 -4.82 9.79
N LYS A 167 -4.59 -4.18 9.37
CA LYS A 167 -3.73 -3.41 10.27
C LYS A 167 -4.55 -2.28 10.93
N PRO A 168 -4.42 -2.00 12.23
CA PRO A 168 -3.45 -2.54 13.18
C PRO A 168 -3.96 -3.75 14.01
N ALA A 169 -5.04 -4.42 13.60
CA ALA A 169 -5.60 -5.52 14.37
C ALA A 169 -4.56 -6.64 14.63
N LYS A 170 -4.52 -7.13 15.87
CA LYS A 170 -3.60 -8.21 16.27
C LYS A 170 -3.80 -9.49 15.45
N GLU A 171 -5.03 -9.75 15.03
CA GLU A 171 -5.42 -10.90 14.21
C GLU A 171 -4.72 -10.87 12.85
N TYR A 172 -4.53 -9.68 12.26
CA TYR A 172 -3.80 -9.51 11.00
C TYR A 172 -2.34 -9.97 11.13
N PHE A 173 -1.64 -9.51 12.16
CA PHE A 173 -0.25 -9.90 12.40
C PHE A 173 -0.13 -11.36 12.86
N ALA A 174 -1.07 -11.83 13.69
CA ALA A 174 -1.11 -13.22 14.10
C ALA A 174 -1.25 -14.18 12.90
N PHE A 175 -2.08 -13.82 11.92
CA PHE A 175 -2.21 -14.57 10.68
C PHE A 175 -0.88 -14.64 9.91
N ILE A 176 -0.18 -13.50 9.78
CA ILE A 176 1.13 -13.44 9.10
C ILE A 176 2.13 -14.35 9.81
N PHE A 177 2.27 -14.23 11.12
CA PHE A 177 3.22 -15.02 11.90
C PHE A 177 2.93 -16.51 11.83
N HIS A 178 1.64 -16.88 11.89
CA HIS A 178 1.22 -18.28 11.73
C HIS A 178 1.54 -18.81 10.32
N THR A 179 1.19 -18.05 9.27
CA THR A 179 1.43 -18.45 7.88
C THR A 179 2.91 -18.61 7.57
N LEU A 180 3.75 -17.72 8.10
CA LEU A 180 5.20 -17.76 7.92
C LEU A 180 5.92 -18.66 8.94
N GLN A 181 5.18 -19.31 9.86
CA GLN A 181 5.72 -20.18 10.93
C GLN A 181 6.76 -19.46 11.80
N ILE A 182 6.53 -18.18 12.06
CA ILE A 182 7.42 -17.35 12.88
C ILE A 182 7.06 -17.51 14.35
N ALA A 183 7.89 -18.26 15.09
CA ALA A 183 7.76 -18.41 16.55
C ALA A 183 8.43 -17.25 17.30
N ASP A 184 9.62 -16.85 16.89
CA ASP A 184 10.37 -15.74 17.47
C ASP A 184 10.16 -14.44 16.64
N LYS A 185 9.41 -13.51 17.21
CA LYS A 185 9.10 -12.22 16.57
C LYS A 185 10.25 -11.22 16.67
N SER A 186 11.27 -11.45 17.48
CA SER A 186 12.41 -10.52 17.67
C SER A 186 13.21 -10.31 16.40
N GLY A 187 13.13 -11.26 15.46
CA GLY A 187 13.74 -11.18 14.13
C GLY A 187 12.83 -10.58 13.04
N VAL A 188 11.68 -10.02 13.40
CA VAL A 188 10.75 -9.38 12.46
C VAL A 188 10.74 -7.88 12.65
N ILE A 189 10.71 -7.13 11.56
CA ILE A 189 10.54 -5.68 11.57
C ILE A 189 9.41 -5.29 10.61
N ILE A 190 8.66 -4.25 10.94
CA ILE A 190 7.72 -3.59 10.04
C ILE A 190 8.25 -2.21 9.66
N LEU A 191 8.11 -1.85 8.38
CA LEU A 191 8.37 -0.53 7.83
C LEU A 191 7.08 -0.02 7.19
N GLY A 192 6.64 1.16 7.57
CA GLY A 192 5.43 1.80 7.06
C GLY A 192 5.39 3.28 7.39
N ASP A 193 4.53 4.03 6.72
CA ASP A 193 4.35 5.48 6.90
C ASP A 193 3.25 5.83 7.91
N SER A 194 2.37 4.86 8.24
CA SER A 194 1.22 5.10 9.11
C SER A 194 1.50 4.74 10.57
N LEU A 195 1.47 5.75 11.45
CA LEU A 195 1.57 5.52 12.90
C LEU A 195 0.38 4.73 13.45
N THR A 196 -0.81 4.85 12.85
CA THR A 196 -2.04 4.22 13.33
C THR A 196 -2.26 2.81 12.80
N SER A 197 -1.80 2.49 11.61
CA SER A 197 -1.98 1.16 11.03
C SER A 197 -0.73 0.28 11.16
N ASP A 198 0.47 0.84 10.97
CA ASP A 198 1.71 0.04 10.94
C ASP A 198 2.35 -0.09 12.31
N MET A 199 2.39 1.01 13.10
CA MET A 199 3.16 1.05 14.35
C MET A 199 2.37 0.60 15.58
N GLN A 200 1.05 0.57 15.53
CA GLN A 200 0.20 0.16 16.67
C GLN A 200 -0.10 -1.34 16.69
N GLY A 201 0.23 -2.09 15.64
CA GLY A 201 -0.10 -3.49 15.45
C GLY A 201 0.79 -4.55 16.15
#